data_76b8d8d266da2e3c808c58a8a523687d
#
_entry.id   76b8d8d266da2e3c808c58a8a523687d
#
_cell.length_a   1.000
_cell.length_b   1.000
_cell.length_c   1.000
_cell.angle_alpha   90.00
_cell.angle_beta   90.00
_cell.angle_gamma   90.00
#
_symmetry.space_group_name_H-M   'P 1'
#
loop_
_entity.id
_entity.type
_entity.pdbx_description
1 polymer ?
#
loop_
_entity_poly.entity_id
_entity_poly.type
_entity_poly.pdbx_seq_one_letter_code
_entity_poly.pdbx_strand_id
1 'polypeptide(L)'
;MNSAAQACRLLSGRYHLERVLGRGGMGRVYRARDLLHEQLGESCSKVAIKLLDEPISQCPDAHVLLYSEFALTRSLRHAHVVRAFSFEVDTHSQVAFFTMELLQGVTLDRLLLECPYGLPWRELRPIAVQLLDALVYTHQQDVLHGDVKPANVMVGEEGVRLFDFGLGQAQAGAAMGLPSVSRSRFNAWTPAYAAPELLAGGALTAAADLYGVACVLYELAHGKRVGGRASTVCLPRPAQLPRHCWVALQAALAIDPQHRSITVAELRHVMGRNRARWCL
;
A
#
# COMPACT_ATOMS: atom_id res chain seq x y z
N MET A 1 -16.16 4.20 -29.85
CA MET A 1 -15.11 4.76 -30.72
C MET A 1 -14.35 5.78 -29.89
N ASN A 2 -13.22 5.42 -29.32
CA ASN A 2 -12.16 6.32 -28.81
C ASN A 2 -10.96 5.48 -28.35
N SER A 3 -10.43 4.63 -29.27
CA SER A 3 -9.26 3.77 -29.00
C SER A 3 -7.96 4.27 -29.66
N ALA A 4 -7.96 5.47 -30.23
CA ALA A 4 -6.88 5.90 -31.12
C ALA A 4 -6.04 7.10 -30.63
N ALA A 5 -6.19 7.56 -29.39
CA ALA A 5 -5.47 8.73 -28.90
C ALA A 5 -4.60 8.44 -27.65
N GLN A 6 -4.04 7.26 -27.55
CA GLN A 6 -2.95 6.99 -26.63
C GLN A 6 -1.62 7.17 -27.39
N ALA A 7 -1.46 8.39 -27.95
CA ALA A 7 -0.22 8.80 -28.57
C ALA A 7 0.92 8.59 -27.55
N CYS A 8 2.00 7.96 -27.98
CA CYS A 8 3.26 7.77 -27.30
C CYS A 8 3.66 9.03 -26.54
N ARG A 9 3.34 9.13 -25.25
CA ARG A 9 3.71 10.29 -24.44
C ARG A 9 5.13 10.06 -23.93
N LEU A 10 6.04 10.85 -24.43
CA LEU A 10 7.43 10.90 -23.97
C LEU A 10 7.51 11.95 -22.85
N LEU A 11 7.96 11.57 -21.66
CA LEU A 11 8.19 12.48 -20.54
C LEU A 11 9.68 12.79 -20.40
N SER A 12 10.01 14.06 -20.21
CA SER A 12 11.37 14.57 -20.03
C SER A 12 12.36 14.11 -21.12
N GLY A 13 11.87 13.80 -22.34
CA GLY A 13 12.69 13.24 -23.41
C GLY A 13 13.30 11.86 -23.13
N ARG A 14 12.96 11.23 -22.01
CA ARG A 14 13.59 10.02 -21.46
C ARG A 14 12.62 8.86 -21.27
N TYR A 15 11.42 9.11 -20.75
CA TYR A 15 10.52 8.03 -20.37
C TYR A 15 9.39 7.86 -21.36
N HIS A 16 9.39 6.74 -22.05
CA HIS A 16 8.34 6.38 -23.01
C HIS A 16 7.22 5.62 -22.29
N LEU A 17 6.06 6.28 -22.12
CA LEU A 17 4.89 5.66 -21.50
C LEU A 17 4.28 4.60 -22.39
N GLU A 18 4.09 3.37 -21.87
CA GLU A 18 3.52 2.25 -22.62
C GLU A 18 2.03 2.07 -22.33
N ARG A 19 1.69 1.70 -21.10
CA ARG A 19 0.32 1.39 -20.69
C ARG A 19 0.04 1.79 -19.25
N VAL A 20 -1.22 2.06 -18.95
CA VAL A 20 -1.66 2.26 -17.57
C VAL A 20 -1.61 0.94 -16.81
N LEU A 21 -1.01 0.95 -15.63
CA LEU A 21 -0.97 -0.17 -14.68
C LEU A 21 -2.10 -0.07 -13.67
N GLY A 22 -2.42 1.15 -13.22
CA GLY A 22 -3.46 1.41 -12.23
C GLY A 22 -3.90 2.87 -12.23
N ARG A 23 -5.09 3.09 -11.65
CA ARG A 23 -5.65 4.41 -11.39
C ARG A 23 -5.99 4.49 -9.93
N GLY A 24 -5.54 5.53 -9.26
CA GLY A 24 -5.83 5.82 -7.86
C GLY A 24 -6.57 7.13 -7.69
N GLY A 25 -6.93 7.47 -6.46
CA GLY A 25 -7.64 8.72 -6.15
C GLY A 25 -6.85 9.98 -6.49
N MET A 26 -5.52 9.91 -6.61
CA MET A 26 -4.65 11.05 -6.87
C MET A 26 -4.00 11.04 -8.26
N GLY A 27 -4.12 9.94 -9.03
CA GLY A 27 -3.47 9.89 -10.33
C GLY A 27 -3.39 8.51 -10.94
N ARG A 28 -2.54 8.39 -11.95
CA ARG A 28 -2.33 7.15 -12.72
C ARG A 28 -0.91 6.68 -12.61
N VAL A 29 -0.76 5.37 -12.56
CA VAL A 29 0.54 4.70 -12.66
C VAL A 29 0.66 4.09 -14.04
N TYR A 30 1.75 4.39 -14.72
CA TYR A 30 2.08 3.88 -16.05
C TYR A 30 3.28 2.96 -15.97
N ARG A 31 3.30 1.92 -16.80
CA ARG A 31 4.52 1.26 -17.19
C ARG A 31 5.22 2.14 -18.23
N ALA A 32 6.52 2.33 -18.07
CA ALA A 32 7.33 3.10 -18.99
C ALA A 32 8.67 2.41 -19.28
N ARG A 33 9.27 2.74 -20.40
CA ARG A 33 10.66 2.42 -20.73
C ARG A 33 11.53 3.65 -20.45
N ASP A 34 12.62 3.45 -19.75
CA ASP A 34 13.67 4.44 -19.59
C ASP A 34 14.63 4.32 -20.78
N LEU A 35 14.48 5.21 -21.75
CA LEU A 35 15.25 5.18 -22.98
C LEU A 35 16.75 5.38 -22.77
N LEU A 36 17.15 6.09 -21.70
CA LEU A 36 18.55 6.25 -21.35
C LEU A 36 19.16 4.93 -20.91
N HIS A 37 18.51 4.21 -20.01
CA HIS A 37 18.96 2.90 -19.55
C HIS A 37 18.95 1.87 -20.69
N GLU A 38 17.95 1.97 -21.59
CA GLU A 38 17.88 1.12 -22.78
C GLU A 38 19.06 1.37 -23.73
N GLN A 39 19.43 2.64 -23.97
CA GLN A 39 20.59 3.02 -24.78
C GLN A 39 21.93 2.58 -24.17
N LEU A 40 22.01 2.54 -22.85
CA LEU A 40 23.19 2.05 -22.13
C LEU A 40 23.25 0.52 -22.04
N GLY A 41 22.27 -0.19 -22.61
CA GLY A 41 22.25 -1.66 -22.65
C GLY A 41 21.87 -2.31 -21.32
N GLU A 42 21.26 -1.58 -20.40
CA GLU A 42 20.78 -2.15 -19.14
C GLU A 42 19.64 -3.14 -19.38
N SER A 43 19.73 -4.33 -18.78
CA SER A 43 18.75 -5.41 -18.93
C SER A 43 17.37 -5.07 -18.36
N CYS A 44 17.28 -4.08 -17.45
CA CYS A 44 16.06 -3.64 -16.80
C CYS A 44 15.83 -2.14 -17.02
N SER A 45 15.40 -1.78 -18.24
CA SER A 45 15.06 -0.40 -18.63
C SER A 45 13.61 0.01 -18.32
N LYS A 46 12.83 -0.87 -17.65
CA LYS A 46 11.41 -0.63 -17.38
C LYS A 46 11.20 -0.10 -15.96
N VAL A 47 10.36 0.93 -15.87
CA VAL A 47 9.99 1.58 -14.61
C VAL A 47 8.47 1.75 -14.52
N ALA A 48 7.97 1.95 -13.31
CA ALA A 48 6.62 2.47 -13.11
C ALA A 48 6.71 4.00 -12.87
N ILE A 49 5.78 4.74 -13.42
CA ILE A 49 5.71 6.21 -13.30
C ILE A 49 4.36 6.61 -12.77
N LYS A 50 4.33 7.33 -11.66
CA LYS A 50 3.11 7.92 -11.10
C LYS A 50 2.98 9.38 -11.54
N LEU A 51 1.83 9.68 -12.13
CA LEU A 51 1.42 11.02 -12.60
C LEU A 51 0.13 11.43 -11.91
N LEU A 52 -0.06 12.73 -11.69
CA LEU A 52 -1.37 13.27 -11.28
C LEU A 52 -2.35 13.25 -12.45
N ASP A 53 -3.62 13.03 -12.17
CA ASP A 53 -4.69 13.23 -13.16
C ASP A 53 -4.95 14.73 -13.37
N GLU A 54 -5.34 15.11 -14.58
CA GLU A 54 -5.57 16.52 -14.96
C GLU A 54 -6.47 17.31 -14.01
N PRO A 55 -7.60 16.78 -13.51
CA PRO A 55 -8.43 17.52 -12.57
C PRO A 55 -7.70 17.85 -11.25
N ILE A 56 -6.82 16.95 -10.81
CA ILE A 56 -6.07 17.10 -9.57
C ILE A 56 -4.82 17.97 -9.77
N SER A 57 -4.18 17.87 -10.94
CA SER A 57 -2.99 18.67 -11.27
C SER A 57 -3.27 20.19 -11.25
N GLN A 58 -4.54 20.60 -11.41
CA GLN A 58 -4.98 21.99 -11.32
C GLN A 58 -5.13 22.47 -9.86
N CYS A 59 -5.11 21.57 -8.87
CA CYS A 59 -5.12 21.97 -7.47
C CYS A 59 -3.72 22.50 -7.07
N PRO A 60 -3.61 23.67 -6.43
CA PRO A 60 -2.30 24.25 -6.05
C PRO A 60 -1.41 23.30 -5.23
N ASP A 61 -2.03 22.47 -4.39
CA ASP A 61 -1.34 21.56 -3.48
C ASP A 61 -1.03 20.17 -4.09
N ALA A 62 -1.46 19.88 -5.31
CA ALA A 62 -1.37 18.55 -5.91
C ALA A 62 0.09 18.11 -6.11
N HIS A 63 0.95 19.00 -6.58
CA HIS A 63 2.38 18.72 -6.75
C HIS A 63 3.08 18.48 -5.41
N VAL A 64 2.65 19.19 -4.36
CA VAL A 64 3.16 19.03 -3.00
C VAL A 64 2.79 17.65 -2.45
N LEU A 65 1.56 17.18 -2.70
CA LEU A 65 1.11 15.83 -2.30
C LEU A 65 1.90 14.74 -3.02
N LEU A 66 2.09 14.88 -4.34
CA LEU A 66 2.87 13.93 -5.13
C LEU A 66 4.33 13.88 -4.66
N TYR A 67 4.93 15.05 -4.39
CA TYR A 67 6.28 15.13 -3.84
C TYR A 67 6.37 14.53 -2.43
N SER A 68 5.38 14.76 -1.58
CA SER A 68 5.34 14.18 -0.23
C SER A 68 5.28 12.65 -0.27
N GLU A 69 4.46 12.08 -1.15
CA GLU A 69 4.40 10.63 -1.39
C GLU A 69 5.76 10.09 -1.86
N PHE A 70 6.36 10.74 -2.86
CA PHE A 70 7.68 10.39 -3.35
C PHE A 70 8.73 10.43 -2.24
N ALA A 71 8.80 11.52 -1.47
CA ALA A 71 9.80 11.70 -0.42
C ALA A 71 9.67 10.63 0.68
N LEU A 72 8.44 10.32 1.12
CA LEU A 72 8.18 9.22 2.06
C LEU A 72 8.64 7.89 1.48
N THR A 73 8.20 7.55 0.26
CA THR A 73 8.55 6.27 -0.37
C THR A 73 10.06 6.15 -0.60
N ARG A 74 10.72 7.23 -1.02
CA ARG A 74 12.17 7.25 -1.26
C ARG A 74 13.00 7.05 0.01
N SER A 75 12.51 7.49 1.16
CA SER A 75 13.19 7.32 2.45
C SER A 75 13.23 5.86 2.91
N LEU A 76 12.31 5.03 2.40
CA LEU A 76 12.15 3.64 2.80
C LEU A 76 13.00 2.71 1.94
N ARG A 77 13.71 1.78 2.59
CA ARG A 77 14.53 0.77 1.92
C ARG A 77 14.33 -0.59 2.58
N HIS A 78 13.37 -1.35 2.09
CA HIS A 78 13.05 -2.67 2.63
C HIS A 78 12.62 -3.62 1.50
N ALA A 79 12.93 -4.92 1.66
CA ALA A 79 12.61 -5.94 0.66
C ALA A 79 11.12 -6.03 0.31
N HIS A 80 10.24 -5.63 1.23
CA HIS A 80 8.79 -5.70 1.06
C HIS A 80 8.11 -4.31 0.91
N VAL A 81 8.88 -3.28 0.59
CA VAL A 81 8.39 -1.92 0.29
C VAL A 81 8.87 -1.52 -1.10
N VAL A 82 8.01 -0.88 -1.89
CA VAL A 82 8.34 -0.37 -3.22
C VAL A 82 9.48 0.66 -3.14
N ARG A 83 10.39 0.66 -4.12
CA ARG A 83 11.49 1.63 -4.21
C ARG A 83 11.11 2.77 -5.15
N ALA A 84 11.18 4.02 -4.67
CA ALA A 84 11.11 5.20 -5.52
C ALA A 84 12.52 5.63 -5.95
N PHE A 85 12.66 6.11 -7.19
CA PHE A 85 13.95 6.47 -7.79
C PHE A 85 14.14 7.97 -7.89
N SER A 86 13.34 8.66 -8.71
CA SER A 86 13.46 10.09 -8.98
C SER A 86 12.11 10.79 -9.02
N PHE A 87 12.11 12.07 -8.65
CA PHE A 87 11.00 12.99 -8.87
C PHE A 87 11.42 14.01 -9.91
N GLU A 88 10.60 14.21 -10.92
CA GLU A 88 10.90 15.07 -12.05
C GLU A 88 9.68 15.90 -12.45
N VAL A 89 9.94 17.00 -13.14
CA VAL A 89 8.92 17.82 -13.81
C VAL A 89 9.27 17.85 -15.29
N ASP A 90 8.38 17.36 -16.13
CA ASP A 90 8.51 17.50 -17.56
C ASP A 90 8.35 18.96 -17.95
N THR A 91 9.44 19.59 -18.38
CA THR A 91 9.50 21.03 -18.71
C THR A 91 8.62 21.39 -19.91
N HIS A 92 8.29 20.44 -20.77
CA HIS A 92 7.45 20.68 -21.96
C HIS A 92 5.98 20.70 -21.62
N SER A 93 5.52 19.69 -20.86
CA SER A 93 4.11 19.56 -20.46
C SER A 93 3.80 20.13 -19.06
N GLN A 94 4.82 20.59 -18.33
CA GLN A 94 4.73 21.05 -16.93
C GLN A 94 4.09 20.00 -15.99
N VAL A 95 4.25 18.74 -16.31
CA VAL A 95 3.69 17.62 -15.51
C VAL A 95 4.73 17.10 -14.55
N ALA A 96 4.42 17.12 -13.26
CA ALA A 96 5.23 16.47 -12.24
C ALA A 96 4.92 14.96 -12.19
N PHE A 97 5.97 14.17 -12.00
CA PHE A 97 5.88 12.72 -11.87
C PHE A 97 7.03 12.18 -11.01
N PHE A 98 6.87 10.96 -10.54
CA PHE A 98 8.02 10.23 -9.99
C PHE A 98 8.10 8.82 -10.57
N THR A 99 9.34 8.32 -10.61
CA THR A 99 9.67 6.98 -11.07
C THR A 99 9.87 6.04 -9.89
N MET A 100 9.47 4.80 -10.06
CA MET A 100 9.63 3.74 -9.06
C MET A 100 9.85 2.38 -9.74
N GLU A 101 10.25 1.39 -8.97
CA GLU A 101 10.41 0.04 -9.47
C GLU A 101 9.11 -0.49 -10.09
N LEU A 102 9.26 -1.18 -11.22
CA LEU A 102 8.14 -1.86 -11.87
C LEU A 102 7.92 -3.22 -11.20
N LEU A 103 6.94 -3.28 -10.32
CA LEU A 103 6.59 -4.50 -9.64
C LEU A 103 5.98 -5.53 -10.60
N GLN A 104 6.33 -6.81 -10.39
CA GLN A 104 5.78 -7.94 -11.12
C GLN A 104 4.96 -8.82 -10.17
N GLY A 105 3.78 -9.23 -10.62
CA GLY A 105 2.87 -10.04 -9.80
C GLY A 105 1.42 -9.62 -9.93
N VAL A 106 0.63 -10.01 -8.94
CA VAL A 106 -0.79 -9.67 -8.82
C VAL A 106 -1.04 -8.93 -7.52
N THR A 107 -1.94 -7.96 -7.53
CA THR A 107 -2.38 -7.29 -6.30
C THR A 107 -3.30 -8.19 -5.48
N LEU A 108 -3.31 -8.03 -4.17
CA LEU A 108 -4.13 -8.89 -3.29
C LEU A 108 -5.63 -8.78 -3.57
N ASP A 109 -6.13 -7.65 -4.06
CA ASP A 109 -7.52 -7.52 -4.47
C ASP A 109 -7.86 -8.40 -5.68
N ARG A 110 -6.93 -8.55 -6.63
CA ARG A 110 -7.08 -9.49 -7.74
C ARG A 110 -6.97 -10.93 -7.29
N LEU A 111 -6.00 -11.23 -6.42
CA LEU A 111 -5.85 -12.57 -5.83
C LEU A 111 -7.13 -12.99 -5.08
N LEU A 112 -7.77 -12.08 -4.35
CA LEU A 112 -9.02 -12.33 -3.65
C LEU A 112 -10.19 -12.69 -4.58
N LEU A 113 -10.22 -12.17 -5.81
CA LEU A 113 -11.22 -12.56 -6.82
C LEU A 113 -11.08 -14.03 -7.24
N GLU A 114 -9.84 -14.55 -7.25
CA GLU A 114 -9.55 -15.94 -7.57
C GLU A 114 -9.74 -16.87 -6.36
N CYS A 115 -9.75 -16.31 -5.14
CA CYS A 115 -9.84 -17.05 -3.88
C CYS A 115 -11.06 -16.64 -3.03
N PRO A 116 -12.30 -16.86 -3.49
CA PRO A 116 -13.53 -16.37 -2.84
C PRO A 116 -13.79 -16.96 -1.45
N TYR A 117 -13.10 -18.04 -1.08
CA TYR A 117 -13.19 -18.72 0.23
C TYR A 117 -11.96 -18.46 1.11
N GLY A 118 -11.11 -17.51 0.70
CA GLY A 118 -9.85 -17.20 1.37
C GLY A 118 -8.72 -18.18 1.04
N LEU A 119 -7.52 -17.82 1.50
CA LEU A 119 -6.30 -18.59 1.29
C LEU A 119 -6.10 -19.63 2.38
N PRO A 120 -5.59 -20.85 2.05
CA PRO A 120 -5.13 -21.78 3.07
C PRO A 120 -3.96 -21.19 3.86
N TRP A 121 -3.85 -21.52 5.14
CA TRP A 121 -2.85 -20.95 6.05
C TRP A 121 -1.41 -21.03 5.52
N ARG A 122 -1.05 -22.13 4.85
CA ARG A 122 0.29 -22.32 4.28
C ARG A 122 0.65 -21.23 3.24
N GLU A 123 -0.35 -20.68 2.53
CA GLU A 123 -0.19 -19.65 1.50
C GLU A 123 -0.37 -18.23 2.10
N LEU A 124 -1.33 -18.09 3.01
CA LEU A 124 -1.57 -16.83 3.72
C LEU A 124 -0.40 -16.43 4.61
N ARG A 125 0.20 -17.38 5.33
CA ARG A 125 1.23 -17.08 6.33
C ARG A 125 2.44 -16.33 5.77
N PRO A 126 3.10 -16.74 4.67
CA PRO A 126 4.20 -15.97 4.09
C PRO A 126 3.79 -14.56 3.67
N ILE A 127 2.60 -14.39 3.11
CA ILE A 127 2.07 -13.09 2.74
C ILE A 127 1.87 -12.21 3.99
N ALA A 128 1.24 -12.75 5.03
CA ALA A 128 1.00 -12.04 6.29
C ALA A 128 2.30 -11.59 6.96
N VAL A 129 3.29 -12.48 7.05
CA VAL A 129 4.58 -12.19 7.67
C VAL A 129 5.31 -11.08 6.92
N GLN A 130 5.42 -11.17 5.60
CA GLN A 130 6.12 -10.20 4.77
C GLN A 130 5.44 -8.82 4.76
N LEU A 131 4.10 -8.79 4.69
CA LEU A 131 3.34 -7.55 4.78
C LEU A 131 3.51 -6.87 6.15
N LEU A 132 3.46 -7.65 7.22
CA LEU A 132 3.68 -7.15 8.58
C LEU A 132 5.14 -6.72 8.78
N ASP A 133 6.13 -7.40 8.19
CA ASP A 133 7.54 -6.96 8.20
C ASP A 133 7.70 -5.59 7.52
N ALA A 134 7.02 -5.37 6.39
CA ALA A 134 7.00 -4.05 5.73
C ALA A 134 6.47 -2.96 6.66
N LEU A 135 5.33 -3.18 7.32
CA LEU A 135 4.72 -2.20 8.22
C LEU A 135 5.54 -1.98 9.50
N VAL A 136 6.11 -3.04 10.08
CA VAL A 136 7.03 -2.89 11.23
C VAL A 136 8.19 -1.99 10.84
N TYR A 137 8.80 -2.22 9.68
CA TYR A 137 9.89 -1.41 9.18
C TYR A 137 9.47 0.05 8.95
N THR A 138 8.33 0.31 8.27
CA THR A 138 7.90 1.68 8.02
C THR A 138 7.63 2.44 9.31
N HIS A 139 7.01 1.80 10.32
CA HIS A 139 6.78 2.40 11.63
C HIS A 139 8.09 2.67 12.39
N GLN A 140 9.11 1.82 12.25
CA GLN A 140 10.45 2.07 12.80
C GLN A 140 11.18 3.24 12.13
N GLN A 141 10.79 3.59 10.90
CA GLN A 141 11.27 4.79 10.20
C GLN A 141 10.36 6.01 10.41
N ASP A 142 9.47 5.95 11.41
CA ASP A 142 8.48 6.99 11.70
C ASP A 142 7.56 7.32 10.52
N VAL A 143 7.31 6.36 9.63
CA VAL A 143 6.40 6.51 8.48
C VAL A 143 5.18 5.64 8.68
N LEU A 144 4.00 6.26 8.66
CA LEU A 144 2.69 5.61 8.64
C LEU A 144 2.21 5.48 7.20
N HIS A 145 1.57 4.37 6.85
CA HIS A 145 1.08 4.12 5.49
C HIS A 145 -0.24 4.85 5.22
N GLY A 146 -1.21 4.71 6.11
CA GLY A 146 -2.51 5.40 6.08
C GLY A 146 -3.56 4.82 5.15
N ASP A 147 -3.23 3.94 4.19
CA ASP A 147 -4.20 3.31 3.27
C ASP A 147 -3.84 1.84 2.99
N VAL A 148 -3.63 1.07 4.05
CA VAL A 148 -3.34 -0.37 3.93
C VAL A 148 -4.59 -1.10 3.45
N LYS A 149 -4.54 -1.58 2.21
CA LYS A 149 -5.63 -2.32 1.55
C LYS A 149 -5.10 -3.32 0.53
N PRO A 150 -5.89 -4.31 0.09
CA PRO A 150 -5.43 -5.33 -0.86
C PRO A 150 -4.91 -4.77 -2.18
N ALA A 151 -5.49 -3.66 -2.67
CA ALA A 151 -5.07 -3.02 -3.92
C ALA A 151 -3.68 -2.37 -3.84
N ASN A 152 -3.15 -2.09 -2.63
CA ASN A 152 -1.85 -1.47 -2.38
C ASN A 152 -0.78 -2.49 -1.97
N VAL A 153 -1.06 -3.79 -2.12
CA VAL A 153 -0.14 -4.88 -1.83
C VAL A 153 -0.04 -5.80 -3.03
N MET A 154 1.16 -5.99 -3.56
CA MET A 154 1.43 -6.91 -4.66
C MET A 154 2.15 -8.16 -4.15
N VAL A 155 1.82 -9.30 -4.72
CA VAL A 155 2.51 -10.59 -4.49
C VAL A 155 3.05 -11.09 -5.83
N GLY A 156 4.31 -11.42 -5.87
CA GLY A 156 5.00 -11.96 -7.01
C GLY A 156 6.09 -12.96 -6.60
N GLU A 157 6.95 -13.34 -7.55
CA GLU A 157 8.05 -14.27 -7.30
C GLU A 157 9.03 -13.75 -6.24
N GLU A 158 9.24 -12.44 -6.18
CA GLU A 158 10.09 -11.78 -5.18
C GLU A 158 9.40 -11.58 -3.82
N GLY A 159 8.18 -12.09 -3.65
CA GLY A 159 7.37 -11.97 -2.45
C GLY A 159 6.44 -10.76 -2.45
N VAL A 160 6.11 -10.28 -1.24
CA VAL A 160 5.19 -9.16 -1.04
C VAL A 160 5.89 -7.81 -1.28
N ARG A 161 5.17 -6.88 -1.90
CA ARG A 161 5.54 -5.46 -2.01
C ARG A 161 4.38 -4.58 -1.59
N LEU A 162 4.59 -3.78 -0.54
CA LEU A 162 3.68 -2.70 -0.11
C LEU A 162 4.02 -1.42 -0.87
N PHE A 163 3.02 -0.76 -1.42
CA PHE A 163 3.19 0.46 -2.23
C PHE A 163 2.03 1.45 -2.02
N ASP A 164 2.14 2.63 -2.62
CA ASP A 164 1.16 3.72 -2.55
C ASP A 164 1.05 4.38 -1.16
N PHE A 165 2.12 5.14 -0.81
CA PHE A 165 2.18 5.95 0.41
C PHE A 165 1.50 7.33 0.25
N GLY A 166 0.57 7.47 -0.71
CA GLY A 166 -0.09 8.75 -1.02
C GLY A 166 -0.86 9.35 0.16
N LEU A 167 -1.35 8.51 1.08
CA LEU A 167 -1.94 8.95 2.35
C LEU A 167 -0.98 8.81 3.53
N GLY A 168 0.24 8.33 3.30
CA GLY A 168 1.26 8.16 4.32
C GLY A 168 1.64 9.47 5.01
N GLN A 169 2.13 9.39 6.24
CA GLN A 169 2.52 10.52 7.05
C GLN A 169 3.79 10.21 7.83
N ALA A 170 4.75 11.16 7.85
CA ALA A 170 5.83 11.11 8.81
C ALA A 170 5.29 11.45 10.21
N GLN A 171 5.68 10.69 11.23
CA GLN A 171 5.34 11.01 12.62
C GLN A 171 6.11 12.27 13.08
N ALA A 172 5.57 12.95 14.08
CA ALA A 172 6.18 14.16 14.64
C ALA A 172 7.54 13.84 15.28
N GLY A 173 8.61 14.04 14.55
CA GLY A 173 9.98 13.68 14.94
C GLY A 173 10.85 13.40 13.72
N ALA A 174 10.30 12.80 12.68
CA ALA A 174 10.96 12.71 11.38
C ALA A 174 10.83 14.08 10.68
N ALA A 175 11.74 15.00 10.97
CA ALA A 175 11.79 16.35 10.40
C ALA A 175 12.17 16.28 8.91
N MET A 176 11.28 15.74 8.07
CA MET A 176 11.47 15.76 6.61
C MET A 176 11.13 17.13 6.00
N GLY A 177 10.71 18.12 6.82
CA GLY A 177 10.32 19.45 6.33
C GLY A 177 9.18 19.42 5.29
N LEU A 178 8.44 18.31 5.24
CA LEU A 178 7.36 18.16 4.27
C LEU A 178 6.17 19.05 4.67
N PRO A 179 5.58 19.78 3.73
CA PRO A 179 4.40 20.58 4.01
C PRO A 179 3.26 19.72 4.55
N SER A 180 2.64 20.15 5.64
CA SER A 180 1.42 19.54 6.14
C SER A 180 0.23 19.95 5.27
N VAL A 181 -0.05 19.18 4.22
CA VAL A 181 -1.25 19.40 3.41
C VAL A 181 -2.43 18.73 4.08
N SER A 182 -3.53 19.47 4.27
CA SER A 182 -4.76 18.93 4.86
C SER A 182 -5.37 17.87 3.93
N ARG A 183 -5.08 16.60 4.22
CA ARG A 183 -5.57 15.44 3.46
C ARG A 183 -7.07 15.19 3.63
N SER A 184 -7.68 15.78 4.66
CA SER A 184 -9.13 15.75 4.88
C SER A 184 -9.95 16.35 3.72
N ARG A 185 -9.33 17.21 2.90
CA ARG A 185 -9.98 17.78 1.70
C ARG A 185 -10.23 16.76 0.58
N PHE A 186 -9.54 15.62 0.59
CA PHE A 186 -9.60 14.67 -0.53
C PHE A 186 -10.47 13.45 -0.25
N ASN A 187 -11.09 13.31 0.95
CA ASN A 187 -11.91 12.13 1.35
C ASN A 187 -11.30 10.80 0.87
N ALA A 188 -9.98 10.68 1.00
CA ALA A 188 -9.18 9.72 0.24
C ALA A 188 -9.12 8.32 0.90
N TRP A 189 -9.71 8.14 2.10
CA TRP A 189 -9.71 6.84 2.77
C TRP A 189 -10.57 5.84 2.01
N THR A 190 -10.10 4.59 1.94
CA THR A 190 -10.91 3.47 1.47
C THR A 190 -11.76 2.95 2.63
N PRO A 191 -13.09 3.28 2.70
CA PRO A 191 -13.88 3.06 3.94
C PRO A 191 -13.93 1.62 4.42
N ALA A 192 -13.72 0.66 3.53
CA ALA A 192 -13.75 -0.77 3.85
C ALA A 192 -12.56 -1.25 4.69
N TYR A 193 -11.45 -0.50 4.72
CA TYR A 193 -10.20 -0.85 5.41
C TYR A 193 -9.74 0.24 6.37
N ALA A 194 -10.33 1.44 6.25
CA ALA A 194 -9.98 2.56 7.11
C ALA A 194 -10.44 2.31 8.55
N ALA A 195 -9.56 2.61 9.49
CA ALA A 195 -9.87 2.50 10.90
C ALA A 195 -11.05 3.43 11.28
N PRO A 196 -11.96 3.00 12.19
CA PRO A 196 -13.13 3.78 12.54
C PRO A 196 -12.83 5.19 13.03
N GLU A 197 -11.74 5.38 13.77
CA GLU A 197 -11.28 6.69 14.22
C GLU A 197 -10.88 7.62 13.07
N LEU A 198 -10.28 7.09 11.99
CA LEU A 198 -9.95 7.89 10.79
C LEU A 198 -11.22 8.37 10.07
N LEU A 199 -12.22 7.48 9.96
CA LEU A 199 -13.52 7.84 9.37
C LEU A 199 -14.28 8.86 10.23
N ALA A 200 -13.98 8.94 11.53
CA ALA A 200 -14.51 9.94 12.45
C ALA A 200 -13.69 11.25 12.45
N GLY A 201 -12.65 11.37 11.59
CA GLY A 201 -11.81 12.56 11.50
C GLY A 201 -10.63 12.59 12.47
N GLY A 202 -10.31 11.46 13.12
CA GLY A 202 -9.15 11.32 13.99
C GLY A 202 -7.82 11.32 13.23
N ALA A 203 -6.72 11.45 13.96
CA ALA A 203 -5.37 11.45 13.40
C ALA A 203 -4.96 10.05 12.94
N LEU A 204 -4.10 10.00 11.89
CA LEU A 204 -3.44 8.77 11.48
C LEU A 204 -2.43 8.33 12.54
N THR A 205 -2.48 7.06 12.91
CA THR A 205 -1.61 6.44 13.93
C THR A 205 -1.17 5.05 13.49
N ALA A 206 -0.16 4.48 14.15
CA ALA A 206 0.24 3.10 13.93
C ALA A 206 -0.90 2.10 14.25
N ALA A 207 -1.80 2.45 15.17
CA ALA A 207 -2.99 1.65 15.46
C ALA A 207 -3.99 1.66 14.29
N ALA A 208 -4.06 2.73 13.51
CA ALA A 208 -4.90 2.77 12.32
C ALA A 208 -4.36 1.87 11.19
N ASP A 209 -3.04 1.86 10.96
CA ASP A 209 -2.40 0.91 10.02
C ASP A 209 -2.57 -0.54 10.49
N LEU A 210 -2.47 -0.79 11.80
CA LEU A 210 -2.72 -2.11 12.37
C LEU A 210 -4.14 -2.60 12.06
N TYR A 211 -5.16 -1.73 12.20
CA TYR A 211 -6.53 -2.08 11.85
C TYR A 211 -6.66 -2.38 10.35
N GLY A 212 -6.07 -1.56 9.49
CA GLY A 212 -6.10 -1.75 8.04
C GLY A 212 -5.48 -3.09 7.62
N VAL A 213 -4.28 -3.41 8.12
CA VAL A 213 -3.64 -4.70 7.82
C VAL A 213 -4.42 -5.87 8.40
N ALA A 214 -5.03 -5.72 9.56
CA ALA A 214 -5.87 -6.76 10.15
C ALA A 214 -7.12 -7.04 9.30
N CYS A 215 -7.74 -6.01 8.71
CA CYS A 215 -8.82 -6.18 7.73
C CYS A 215 -8.36 -6.95 6.50
N VAL A 216 -7.18 -6.62 5.94
CA VAL A 216 -6.59 -7.33 4.80
C VAL A 216 -6.35 -8.80 5.13
N LEU A 217 -5.72 -9.10 6.27
CA LEU A 217 -5.42 -10.47 6.69
C LEU A 217 -6.69 -11.28 6.99
N TYR A 218 -7.71 -10.64 7.56
CA TYR A 218 -9.01 -11.29 7.75
C TYR A 218 -9.65 -11.66 6.41
N GLU A 219 -9.70 -10.73 5.45
CA GLU A 219 -10.28 -10.96 4.14
C GLU A 219 -9.52 -12.07 3.38
N LEU A 220 -8.18 -12.06 3.42
CA LEU A 220 -7.36 -13.13 2.84
C LEU A 220 -7.62 -14.50 3.49
N ALA A 221 -7.90 -14.54 4.79
CA ALA A 221 -8.17 -15.78 5.50
C ALA A 221 -9.61 -16.29 5.31
N HIS A 222 -10.59 -15.37 5.16
CA HIS A 222 -12.01 -15.68 5.18
C HIS A 222 -12.67 -15.65 3.79
N GLY A 223 -12.07 -14.92 2.83
CA GLY A 223 -12.64 -14.61 1.51
C GLY A 223 -13.69 -13.51 1.52
N LYS A 224 -13.98 -12.89 2.68
CA LYS A 224 -14.98 -11.82 2.81
C LYS A 224 -14.43 -10.69 3.65
N ARG A 225 -14.78 -9.46 3.29
CA ARG A 225 -14.41 -8.26 4.03
C ARG A 225 -15.00 -8.25 5.44
N VAL A 226 -14.32 -7.53 6.33
CA VAL A 226 -14.91 -7.14 7.59
C VAL A 226 -16.14 -6.30 7.28
N GLY A 227 -17.32 -6.72 7.72
CA GLY A 227 -18.58 -5.99 7.50
C GLY A 227 -18.56 -4.63 8.22
N GLY A 228 -19.45 -3.69 7.77
CA GLY A 228 -19.47 -2.32 8.30
C GLY A 228 -19.63 -2.21 9.83
N ARG A 229 -19.56 -0.98 10.34
CA ARG A 229 -19.43 -0.53 11.76
C ARG A 229 -20.09 -1.35 12.88
N ALA A 230 -21.12 -2.15 12.61
CA ALA A 230 -21.83 -2.94 13.62
C ALA A 230 -21.29 -4.37 13.79
N SER A 231 -20.32 -4.81 12.98
CA SER A 231 -20.09 -6.23 12.74
C SER A 231 -18.83 -6.82 13.40
N THR A 232 -17.96 -6.03 14.01
CA THR A 232 -16.69 -6.56 14.59
C THR A 232 -16.89 -7.36 15.86
N VAL A 233 -18.03 -7.21 16.55
CA VAL A 233 -18.33 -7.93 17.79
C VAL A 233 -18.54 -9.43 17.58
N CYS A 234 -18.88 -9.87 16.36
CA CYS A 234 -19.17 -11.28 16.02
C CYS A 234 -18.55 -11.74 14.70
N LEU A 235 -17.31 -11.34 14.38
CA LEU A 235 -16.64 -11.86 13.21
C LEU A 235 -16.38 -13.38 13.39
N PRO A 236 -16.79 -14.22 12.42
CA PRO A 236 -16.51 -15.64 12.48
C PRO A 236 -15.01 -15.89 12.32
N ARG A 237 -14.49 -16.85 13.10
CA ARG A 237 -13.10 -17.27 12.93
C ARG A 237 -12.94 -17.93 11.56
N PRO A 238 -12.01 -17.46 10.70
CA PRO A 238 -11.66 -18.17 9.49
C PRO A 238 -11.17 -19.59 9.82
N ALA A 239 -11.76 -20.62 9.18
CA ALA A 239 -11.45 -22.02 9.48
C ALA A 239 -9.97 -22.37 9.27
N GLN A 240 -9.35 -21.72 8.29
CA GLN A 240 -7.94 -21.89 7.90
C GLN A 240 -6.96 -21.27 8.91
N LEU A 241 -7.41 -20.30 9.72
CA LEU A 241 -6.52 -19.53 10.58
C LEU A 241 -6.27 -20.25 11.91
N PRO A 242 -5.00 -20.43 12.34
CA PRO A 242 -4.68 -20.99 13.64
C PRO A 242 -5.31 -20.17 14.78
N ARG A 243 -5.77 -20.84 15.85
CA ARG A 243 -6.51 -20.19 16.93
C ARG A 243 -5.73 -19.02 17.58
N HIS A 244 -4.43 -19.19 17.79
CA HIS A 244 -3.60 -18.11 18.37
C HIS A 244 -3.47 -16.90 17.43
N CYS A 245 -3.40 -17.12 16.09
CA CYS A 245 -3.41 -16.04 15.11
C CYS A 245 -4.76 -15.32 15.09
N TRP A 246 -5.86 -16.06 15.26
CA TRP A 246 -7.19 -15.47 15.32
C TRP A 246 -7.36 -14.56 16.53
N VAL A 247 -6.93 -14.97 17.71
CA VAL A 247 -6.98 -14.13 18.93
C VAL A 247 -6.22 -12.83 18.74
N ALA A 248 -5.02 -12.89 18.16
CA ALA A 248 -4.23 -11.69 17.87
C ALA A 248 -4.91 -10.79 16.81
N LEU A 249 -5.50 -11.40 15.79
CA LEU A 249 -6.19 -10.67 14.72
C LEU A 249 -7.46 -9.98 15.26
N GLN A 250 -8.22 -10.62 16.15
CA GLN A 250 -9.38 -10.00 16.82
C GLN A 250 -8.98 -8.78 17.65
N ALA A 251 -7.86 -8.86 18.39
CA ALA A 251 -7.36 -7.73 19.16
C ALA A 251 -6.98 -6.54 18.22
N ALA A 252 -6.39 -6.83 17.05
CA ALA A 252 -6.06 -5.80 16.07
C ALA A 252 -7.29 -5.18 15.38
N LEU A 253 -8.40 -5.92 15.29
CA LEU A 253 -9.68 -5.49 14.70
C LEU A 253 -10.59 -4.74 15.66
N ALA A 254 -10.17 -4.47 16.91
CA ALA A 254 -11.00 -3.72 17.86
C ALA A 254 -11.38 -2.34 17.29
N ILE A 255 -12.67 -1.97 17.42
CA ILE A 255 -13.20 -0.70 16.90
C ILE A 255 -12.53 0.48 17.58
N ASP A 256 -12.47 0.45 18.90
CA ASP A 256 -11.80 1.46 19.71
C ASP A 256 -10.27 1.22 19.65
N PRO A 257 -9.48 2.20 19.19
CA PRO A 257 -8.02 2.08 19.12
C PRO A 257 -7.37 1.81 20.50
N GLN A 258 -8.00 2.23 21.60
CA GLN A 258 -7.51 1.96 22.96
C GLN A 258 -7.65 0.48 23.35
N HIS A 259 -8.58 -0.23 22.74
CA HIS A 259 -8.78 -1.68 22.93
C HIS A 259 -7.95 -2.54 21.96
N ARG A 260 -7.19 -1.94 21.04
CA ARG A 260 -6.21 -2.66 20.19
C ARG A 260 -4.97 -2.99 21.01
N SER A 261 -5.10 -3.99 21.88
CA SER A 261 -4.10 -4.40 22.86
C SER A 261 -2.88 -5.13 22.23
N ILE A 262 -2.62 -4.94 20.96
CA ILE A 262 -1.51 -5.55 20.21
C ILE A 262 -0.93 -4.54 19.24
N THR A 263 0.37 -4.61 18.99
CA THR A 263 1.10 -3.82 17.99
C THR A 263 1.28 -4.60 16.69
N VAL A 264 1.70 -3.91 15.59
CA VAL A 264 2.03 -4.56 14.32
C VAL A 264 3.18 -5.57 14.51
N ALA A 265 4.18 -5.25 15.34
CA ALA A 265 5.31 -6.12 15.62
C ALA A 265 4.89 -7.39 16.38
N GLU A 266 4.00 -7.28 17.36
CA GLU A 266 3.46 -8.43 18.09
C GLU A 266 2.57 -9.29 17.20
N LEU A 267 1.72 -8.69 16.36
CA LEU A 267 0.92 -9.42 15.38
C LEU A 267 1.83 -10.17 14.40
N ARG A 268 2.89 -9.53 13.91
CA ARG A 268 3.91 -10.17 13.07
C ARG A 268 4.54 -11.36 13.76
N HIS A 269 4.94 -11.19 15.02
CA HIS A 269 5.53 -12.27 15.81
C HIS A 269 4.58 -13.47 15.92
N VAL A 270 3.29 -13.22 16.24
CA VAL A 270 2.28 -14.27 16.37
C VAL A 270 2.04 -15.00 15.04
N MET A 271 1.92 -14.27 13.91
CA MET A 271 1.73 -14.84 12.58
C MET A 271 2.96 -15.63 12.11
N GLY A 272 4.15 -15.23 12.54
CA GLY A 272 5.42 -15.88 12.21
C GLY A 272 5.69 -17.18 12.98
N ARG A 273 5.01 -17.43 14.09
CA ARG A 273 5.26 -18.62 14.92
C ARG A 273 4.92 -19.90 14.17
N ASN A 274 5.94 -20.74 13.94
CA ASN A 274 5.74 -22.15 13.66
C ASN A 274 5.47 -22.85 15.00
N ARG A 275 4.26 -23.31 15.25
CA ARG A 275 4.11 -24.38 16.24
C ARG A 275 4.72 -25.63 15.60
N ALA A 276 5.98 -25.92 15.95
CA ALA A 276 6.48 -27.27 15.83
C ALA A 276 5.41 -28.17 16.44
N ARG A 277 4.90 -29.13 15.65
CA ARG A 277 4.13 -30.25 16.21
C ARG A 277 5.08 -30.93 17.19
N TRP A 278 4.88 -30.72 18.47
CA TRP A 278 5.31 -31.68 19.47
C TRP A 278 4.44 -32.90 19.24
N CYS A 279 4.91 -33.82 18.38
CA CYS A 279 4.44 -35.20 18.40
C CYS A 279 5.09 -35.83 19.64
N LEU A 280 4.32 -35.94 20.71
CA LEU A 280 4.54 -36.97 21.74
C LEU A 280 3.85 -38.25 21.29
#